data_6a05971dfd5890ad53cc1b1b5dfc48c1
#
_entry.id   6a05971dfd5890ad53cc1b1b5dfc48c1
#
_cell.length_a   1.000
_cell.length_b   1.000
_cell.length_c   1.000
_cell.angle_alpha   90.00
_cell.angle_beta   90.00
_cell.angle_gamma   90.00
#
_symmetry.space_group_name_H-M   'P 1'
#
loop_
_entity.id
_entity.type
_entity.pdbx_description
1 polymer ?
#
loop_
_entity_poly.entity_id
_entity_poly.type
_entity_poly.pdbx_seq_one_letter_code
_entity_poly.pdbx_strand_id
1 'polypeptide(L)'
;MENYSTLNKSFGPGYGKSSLRKWLSLFFLAGIHTAAWGQVSGQADRINQQYDFGDLLRNTLHPGRKADTLKSRSGITVVPNIAANPTIGAQLGIKAVAGKRLGNDPKTLFSVAATSASITTKGIIYFYVNHNLFTPGNKWNFQGNLVVAKSVTPDHGFGIGGKYSGGSPADSVLADPSHKGYALNSFYYNVREKVYKNVAKNLFIGAGLSFEIRSDIETGDTGKNATPSAVYDNRYGFPQDHYFADGFLFNVEYITRDNPNRPYKGVFFDVGLRLNQTWIGSTKNSGQVTTDFRKYFSLSSASPETVLAFWNWGSYLIGGSLPYLELPGTARDGTFRSGRGYTSQYFKGTQFNDTEAELRFPILANKFLSGVVFGNLQTGNDDHGTRIFQVFQPGYGGGLRVLFNKATRTNLALDYAFGQFGNKGFFLNLNETF
;
A
#
# COMPACT_ATOMS: atom_id res chain seq x y z
N MET A 1 46.04 52.32 -27.22
CA MET A 1 45.19 53.36 -26.65
C MET A 1 44.10 52.57 -25.92
N GLU A 2 44.32 52.58 -24.67
CA GLU A 2 43.49 52.74 -23.46
C GLU A 2 42.51 51.59 -23.22
N ASN A 3 42.81 50.69 -22.27
CA ASN A 3 42.53 50.76 -20.82
C ASN A 3 41.08 51.13 -20.49
N TYR A 4 40.34 50.16 -19.89
CA TYR A 4 39.81 50.33 -18.52
C TYR A 4 39.34 49.00 -17.95
N SER A 5 39.97 48.64 -16.87
CA SER A 5 39.57 47.64 -15.86
C SER A 5 38.34 48.14 -15.07
N THR A 6 37.49 47.22 -14.57
CA THR A 6 37.02 47.25 -13.18
C THR A 6 36.15 46.04 -12.83
N LEU A 7 36.62 45.34 -11.83
CA LEU A 7 35.92 44.83 -10.66
C LEU A 7 34.49 44.25 -10.83
N ASN A 8 34.39 42.96 -10.74
CA ASN A 8 33.14 42.34 -10.31
C ASN A 8 33.36 41.44 -9.07
N LYS A 9 32.88 41.92 -7.93
CA LYS A 9 32.83 41.17 -6.68
C LYS A 9 31.69 40.15 -6.77
N SER A 10 32.05 38.89 -6.66
CA SER A 10 31.12 37.77 -6.42
C SER A 10 30.66 37.76 -4.98
N PHE A 11 29.38 37.82 -4.73
CA PHE A 11 28.73 37.32 -3.52
C PHE A 11 27.92 36.09 -3.89
N GLY A 12 28.44 34.90 -3.56
CA GLY A 12 27.67 33.66 -3.53
C GLY A 12 27.26 33.36 -2.09
N PRO A 13 26.01 32.99 -1.84
CA PRO A 13 25.68 32.35 -0.57
C PRO A 13 25.91 30.83 -0.71
N GLY A 14 26.93 30.35 -0.03
CA GLY A 14 27.13 28.93 0.20
C GLY A 14 26.04 28.39 1.14
N TYR A 15 25.14 27.61 0.63
CA TYR A 15 24.27 26.77 1.45
C TYR A 15 24.93 25.41 1.65
N GLY A 16 25.29 25.17 2.93
CA GLY A 16 26.01 23.96 3.35
C GLY A 16 25.20 22.68 3.17
N LYS A 17 25.73 21.79 2.33
CA LYS A 17 25.23 20.42 2.08
C LYS A 17 25.42 19.44 3.26
N SER A 18 25.67 19.91 4.48
CA SER A 18 26.03 19.05 5.61
C SER A 18 24.94 18.83 6.67
N SER A 19 23.80 19.52 6.61
CA SER A 19 22.78 19.41 7.65
C SER A 19 21.75 18.30 7.41
N LEU A 20 21.47 17.96 6.17
CA LEU A 20 20.44 16.93 5.84
C LEU A 20 20.92 15.49 6.16
N ARG A 21 22.21 15.22 6.06
CA ARG A 21 22.80 13.92 6.40
C ARG A 21 22.78 13.60 7.90
N LYS A 22 22.80 14.61 8.77
CA LYS A 22 22.79 14.44 10.23
C LYS A 22 21.38 14.19 10.80
N TRP A 23 20.32 14.59 10.11
CA TRP A 23 18.95 14.35 10.55
C TRP A 23 18.45 12.94 10.20
N LEU A 24 18.89 12.36 9.10
CA LEU A 24 18.57 10.98 8.72
C LEU A 24 19.23 9.92 9.62
N SER A 25 20.39 10.23 10.23
CA SER A 25 21.09 9.31 11.14
C SER A 25 20.50 9.28 12.55
N LEU A 26 19.77 10.30 12.98
CA LEU A 26 19.17 10.41 14.31
C LEU A 26 17.84 9.67 14.45
N PHE A 27 17.15 9.39 13.35
CA PHE A 27 15.89 8.63 13.38
C PHE A 27 16.09 7.11 13.51
N PHE A 28 17.29 6.58 13.24
CA PHE A 28 17.56 5.13 13.28
C PHE A 28 17.97 4.60 14.67
N LEU A 29 18.31 5.45 15.64
CA LEU A 29 18.90 5.03 16.92
C LEU A 29 18.01 5.18 18.16
N ALA A 30 16.79 5.73 18.06
CA ALA A 30 15.93 6.02 19.23
C ALA A 30 14.81 4.97 19.49
N GLY A 31 14.86 3.80 18.90
CA GLY A 31 13.75 2.82 18.90
C GLY A 31 13.91 1.56 19.73
N ILE A 32 14.97 1.39 20.54
CA ILE A 32 15.13 0.20 21.35
C ILE A 32 15.19 0.60 22.82
N HIS A 33 14.09 0.48 23.51
CA HIS A 33 13.85 0.12 24.92
C HIS A 33 12.52 0.72 25.41
N THR A 34 11.52 -0.14 25.55
CA THR A 34 10.71 -0.28 26.77
C THR A 34 9.72 -1.42 26.56
N ALA A 35 9.97 -2.55 27.18
CA ALA A 35 8.98 -3.59 27.39
C ALA A 35 8.03 -3.13 28.49
N ALA A 36 6.77 -2.85 28.13
CA ALA A 36 5.72 -2.62 29.11
C ALA A 36 4.82 -3.87 29.15
N TRP A 37 4.87 -4.57 30.23
CA TRP A 37 3.92 -5.61 30.62
C TRP A 37 2.59 -4.93 30.96
N GLY A 38 1.56 -5.10 30.16
CA GLY A 38 0.20 -4.56 30.36
C GLY A 38 -0.84 -5.63 30.30
N GLN A 39 -1.57 -5.75 31.37
CA GLN A 39 -2.57 -6.73 31.77
C GLN A 39 -3.62 -7.08 30.69
N VAL A 40 -3.86 -8.39 30.51
CA VAL A 40 -4.83 -8.96 29.57
C VAL A 40 -6.30 -8.65 29.94
N SER A 41 -6.61 -8.40 31.22
CA SER A 41 -7.95 -8.09 31.72
C SER A 41 -8.51 -6.74 31.24
N GLY A 42 -7.69 -5.72 31.07
CA GLY A 42 -8.15 -4.39 30.64
C GLY A 42 -8.53 -4.27 29.14
N GLN A 43 -8.18 -5.23 28.30
CA GLN A 43 -8.47 -5.17 26.87
C GLN A 43 -9.91 -5.59 26.54
N ALA A 44 -10.44 -6.61 27.20
CA ALA A 44 -11.81 -7.06 27.02
C ALA A 44 -12.83 -6.00 27.49
N ASP A 45 -12.57 -5.35 28.62
CA ASP A 45 -13.43 -4.30 29.16
C ASP A 45 -13.45 -3.06 28.26
N ARG A 46 -12.30 -2.68 27.68
CA ARG A 46 -12.22 -1.57 26.73
C ARG A 46 -12.96 -1.84 25.42
N ILE A 47 -12.93 -3.08 24.91
CA ILE A 47 -13.67 -3.47 23.70
C ILE A 47 -15.18 -3.36 23.96
N ASN A 48 -15.65 -3.78 25.15
CA ASN A 48 -17.05 -3.71 25.52
C ASN A 48 -17.58 -2.28 25.68
N GLN A 49 -16.70 -1.30 25.95
CA GLN A 49 -17.05 0.12 26.00
C GLN A 49 -17.14 0.79 24.62
N GLN A 50 -16.65 0.13 23.55
CA GLN A 50 -16.77 0.64 22.20
C GLN A 50 -18.14 0.28 21.61
N TYR A 51 -18.65 1.18 20.77
CA TYR A 51 -19.90 1.01 20.02
C TYR A 51 -19.57 0.75 18.56
N ASP A 52 -20.14 -0.27 17.96
CA ASP A 52 -19.88 -0.63 16.57
C ASP A 52 -21.18 -0.66 15.73
N PHE A 53 -21.03 -0.92 14.43
CA PHE A 53 -22.16 -0.99 13.52
C PHE A 53 -23.14 -2.12 13.89
N GLY A 54 -22.67 -3.22 14.46
CA GLY A 54 -23.52 -4.29 14.99
C GLY A 54 -24.35 -3.84 16.19
N ASP A 55 -23.79 -2.99 17.07
CA ASP A 55 -24.52 -2.39 18.18
C ASP A 55 -25.59 -1.39 17.67
N LEU A 56 -25.24 -0.60 16.63
CA LEU A 56 -26.19 0.32 15.99
C LEU A 56 -27.41 -0.42 15.42
N LEU A 57 -27.16 -1.47 14.63
CA LEU A 57 -28.24 -2.29 14.05
C LEU A 57 -29.11 -2.92 15.13
N ARG A 58 -28.48 -3.49 16.18
CA ARG A 58 -29.22 -4.11 17.27
C ARG A 58 -30.11 -3.12 17.99
N ASN A 59 -29.58 -1.96 18.36
CA ASN A 59 -30.33 -0.93 19.09
C ASN A 59 -31.46 -0.34 18.26
N THR A 60 -31.29 -0.29 16.93
CA THR A 60 -32.32 0.22 16.03
C THR A 60 -33.42 -0.80 15.74
N LEU A 61 -33.03 -2.08 15.50
CA LEU A 61 -33.96 -3.14 15.11
C LEU A 61 -34.61 -3.85 16.32
N HIS A 62 -33.90 -3.90 17.45
CA HIS A 62 -34.34 -4.58 18.69
C HIS A 62 -34.02 -3.75 19.93
N PRO A 63 -34.71 -2.60 20.13
CA PRO A 63 -34.48 -1.73 21.29
C PRO A 63 -34.77 -2.50 22.59
N GLY A 64 -33.82 -2.46 23.54
CA GLY A 64 -33.93 -3.09 24.86
C GLY A 64 -33.28 -4.47 25.01
N ARG A 65 -32.80 -5.11 23.95
CA ARG A 65 -32.05 -6.36 24.06
C ARG A 65 -30.62 -6.10 24.55
N LYS A 66 -30.25 -6.62 25.72
CA LYS A 66 -28.88 -6.50 26.25
C LYS A 66 -27.87 -7.10 25.27
N ALA A 67 -26.72 -6.45 25.14
CA ALA A 67 -25.61 -6.97 24.37
C ALA A 67 -25.20 -8.33 24.90
N ASP A 68 -25.22 -9.38 24.08
CA ASP A 68 -24.57 -10.62 24.42
C ASP A 68 -23.07 -10.33 24.60
N THR A 69 -22.54 -10.67 25.78
CA THR A 69 -21.10 -10.66 26.04
C THR A 69 -20.41 -11.41 24.90
N LEU A 70 -19.42 -10.77 24.29
CA LEU A 70 -18.69 -11.30 23.14
C LEU A 70 -18.12 -12.70 23.44
N LYS A 71 -18.90 -13.74 23.22
CA LYS A 71 -18.35 -15.04 22.89
C LYS A 71 -17.63 -14.85 21.56
N SER A 72 -16.33 -15.09 21.57
CA SER A 72 -15.49 -15.08 20.36
C SER A 72 -16.18 -15.95 19.29
N ARG A 73 -17.05 -15.35 18.49
CA ARG A 73 -17.65 -16.02 17.34
C ARG A 73 -16.59 -16.09 16.27
N SER A 74 -15.82 -17.18 16.30
CA SER A 74 -15.09 -17.62 15.12
C SER A 74 -16.12 -17.95 14.04
N GLY A 75 -16.20 -17.17 13.01
CA GLY A 75 -17.16 -17.37 11.93
C GLY A 75 -16.77 -16.60 10.70
N ILE A 76 -17.32 -17.02 9.58
CA ILE A 76 -17.22 -16.28 8.32
C ILE A 76 -18.21 -15.13 8.41
N THR A 77 -17.71 -13.91 8.19
CA THR A 77 -18.53 -12.70 8.09
C THR A 77 -18.63 -12.31 6.63
N VAL A 78 -19.84 -12.22 6.11
CA VAL A 78 -20.10 -11.71 4.77
C VAL A 78 -20.50 -10.24 4.89
N VAL A 79 -19.84 -9.39 4.12
CA VAL A 79 -20.06 -7.93 4.10
C VAL A 79 -20.13 -7.43 2.67
N PRO A 80 -20.85 -6.33 2.41
CA PRO A 80 -20.72 -5.63 1.15
C PRO A 80 -19.27 -5.20 0.91
N ASN A 81 -18.77 -5.40 -0.29
CA ASN A 81 -17.47 -4.86 -0.70
C ASN A 81 -17.69 -3.57 -1.49
N ILE A 82 -17.70 -2.47 -0.77
CA ILE A 82 -17.92 -1.13 -1.32
C ILE A 82 -16.60 -0.39 -1.25
N ALA A 83 -16.18 0.16 -2.38
CA ALA A 83 -14.98 1.01 -2.47
C ALA A 83 -15.23 2.10 -3.52
N ALA A 84 -14.51 3.19 -3.41
CA ALA A 84 -14.48 4.22 -4.43
C ALA A 84 -13.13 4.94 -4.41
N ASN A 85 -12.56 5.16 -5.55
CA ASN A 85 -11.38 6.01 -5.73
C ASN A 85 -11.26 6.45 -7.20
N PRO A 86 -10.37 7.40 -7.51
CA PRO A 86 -10.20 7.90 -8.89
C PRO A 86 -9.81 6.82 -9.90
N THR A 87 -9.13 5.76 -9.48
CA THR A 87 -8.70 4.67 -10.36
C THR A 87 -9.86 3.78 -10.80
N ILE A 88 -10.65 3.29 -9.84
CA ILE A 88 -11.69 2.27 -10.09
C ILE A 88 -13.09 2.88 -10.31
N GLY A 89 -13.27 4.15 -9.98
CA GLY A 89 -14.59 4.75 -9.83
C GLY A 89 -15.29 4.18 -8.58
N ALA A 90 -16.58 3.89 -8.67
CA ALA A 90 -17.33 3.21 -7.62
C ALA A 90 -17.27 1.67 -7.83
N GLN A 91 -17.06 0.94 -6.75
CA GLN A 91 -17.01 -0.53 -6.69
C GLN A 91 -18.19 -1.04 -5.87
N LEU A 92 -18.81 -2.10 -6.34
CA LEU A 92 -19.82 -2.87 -5.61
C LEU A 92 -19.49 -4.36 -5.73
N GLY A 93 -19.58 -5.06 -4.61
CA GLY A 93 -19.32 -6.49 -4.57
C GLY A 93 -19.69 -7.12 -3.24
N ILE A 94 -19.26 -8.36 -3.06
CA ILE A 94 -19.43 -9.15 -1.85
C ILE A 94 -18.05 -9.58 -1.37
N LYS A 95 -17.83 -9.50 -0.05
CA LYS A 95 -16.61 -9.94 0.60
C LYS A 95 -16.95 -10.87 1.76
N ALA A 96 -16.32 -12.03 1.79
CA ALA A 96 -16.35 -12.93 2.93
C ALA A 96 -14.99 -12.87 3.67
N VAL A 97 -15.02 -12.70 4.97
CA VAL A 97 -13.83 -12.63 5.82
C VAL A 97 -13.97 -13.63 6.95
N ALA A 98 -12.94 -14.41 7.18
CA ALA A 98 -12.77 -15.26 8.34
C ALA A 98 -11.53 -14.81 9.12
N GLY A 99 -11.64 -14.76 10.44
CA GLY A 99 -10.51 -14.41 11.30
C GLY A 99 -10.55 -15.19 12.60
N LYS A 100 -9.40 -15.77 12.99
CA LYS A 100 -9.29 -16.58 14.19
C LYS A 100 -7.83 -16.64 14.66
N ARG A 101 -7.63 -16.77 15.99
CA ARG A 101 -6.37 -17.28 16.55
C ARG A 101 -6.40 -18.79 16.47
N LEU A 102 -5.41 -19.41 15.83
CA LEU A 102 -5.32 -20.86 15.73
C LEU A 102 -4.61 -21.43 16.98
N GLY A 103 -5.19 -22.47 17.56
CA GLY A 103 -4.72 -23.07 18.82
C GLY A 103 -5.17 -22.27 20.07
N ASN A 104 -4.65 -22.69 21.24
CA ASN A 104 -5.06 -22.17 22.54
C ASN A 104 -4.08 -21.16 23.15
N ASP A 105 -2.93 -20.94 22.50
CA ASP A 105 -1.93 -19.97 22.98
C ASP A 105 -2.40 -18.53 22.68
N PRO A 106 -2.62 -17.69 23.70
CA PRO A 106 -3.05 -16.31 23.51
C PRO A 106 -2.00 -15.43 22.81
N LYS A 107 -0.75 -15.88 22.73
CA LYS A 107 0.34 -15.21 22.03
C LYS A 107 0.35 -15.50 20.52
N THR A 108 -0.42 -16.50 20.07
CA THR A 108 -0.57 -16.76 18.62
C THR A 108 -1.14 -15.54 17.93
N LEU A 109 -0.52 -15.11 16.84
CA LEU A 109 -0.98 -13.99 16.03
C LEU A 109 -2.34 -14.31 15.38
N PHE A 110 -3.10 -13.27 15.07
CA PHE A 110 -4.43 -13.41 14.50
C PHE A 110 -4.34 -13.79 13.03
N SER A 111 -4.92 -14.92 12.67
CA SER A 111 -5.02 -15.43 11.30
C SER A 111 -6.25 -14.86 10.62
N VAL A 112 -6.11 -14.45 9.37
CA VAL A 112 -7.19 -13.89 8.54
C VAL A 112 -7.18 -14.55 7.17
N ALA A 113 -8.37 -14.86 6.67
CA ALA A 113 -8.59 -15.21 5.27
C ALA A 113 -9.76 -14.39 4.74
N ALA A 114 -9.69 -13.98 3.47
CA ALA A 114 -10.76 -13.24 2.83
C ALA A 114 -10.88 -13.61 1.36
N THR A 115 -12.11 -13.58 0.85
CA THR A 115 -12.41 -13.67 -0.56
C THR A 115 -13.40 -12.59 -0.95
N SER A 116 -13.32 -12.09 -2.18
CA SER A 116 -14.25 -11.10 -2.69
C SER A 116 -14.44 -11.21 -4.19
N ALA A 117 -15.66 -10.90 -4.62
CA ALA A 117 -16.00 -10.66 -6.01
C ALA A 117 -16.65 -9.28 -6.13
N SER A 118 -16.24 -8.50 -7.13
CA SER A 118 -16.73 -7.14 -7.31
C SER A 118 -16.65 -6.66 -8.76
N ILE A 119 -17.47 -5.66 -9.07
CA ILE A 119 -17.47 -4.91 -10.33
C ILE A 119 -17.32 -3.43 -10.03
N THR A 120 -16.85 -2.67 -11.01
CA THR A 120 -16.66 -1.24 -10.87
C THR A 120 -17.30 -0.46 -12.02
N THR A 121 -17.57 0.83 -11.80
CA THR A 121 -18.09 1.74 -12.83
C THR A 121 -17.09 2.01 -13.97
N LYS A 122 -15.82 1.67 -13.80
CA LYS A 122 -14.81 1.74 -14.86
C LYS A 122 -14.58 0.40 -15.59
N GLY A 123 -15.50 -0.56 -15.44
CA GLY A 123 -15.47 -1.82 -16.17
C GLY A 123 -14.50 -2.87 -15.62
N ILE A 124 -13.93 -2.67 -14.43
CA ILE A 124 -13.09 -3.65 -13.77
C ILE A 124 -13.99 -4.73 -13.16
N ILE A 125 -13.66 -5.98 -13.41
CA ILE A 125 -14.25 -7.14 -12.73
C ILE A 125 -13.12 -7.80 -11.95
N TYR A 126 -13.32 -7.99 -10.65
CA TYR A 126 -12.26 -8.40 -9.75
C TYR A 126 -12.72 -9.54 -8.83
N PHE A 127 -11.95 -10.60 -8.82
CA PHE A 127 -12.07 -11.69 -7.85
C PHE A 127 -10.74 -11.87 -7.15
N TYR A 128 -10.75 -12.00 -5.82
CA TYR A 128 -9.55 -12.36 -5.09
C TYR A 128 -9.82 -13.30 -3.92
N VAL A 129 -8.81 -14.07 -3.58
CA VAL A 129 -8.67 -14.79 -2.32
C VAL A 129 -7.35 -14.37 -1.70
N ASN A 130 -7.34 -14.03 -0.42
CA ASN A 130 -6.11 -13.81 0.32
C ASN A 130 -6.15 -14.49 1.68
N HIS A 131 -4.99 -14.85 2.19
CA HIS A 131 -4.86 -15.38 3.52
C HIS A 131 -3.52 -14.99 4.18
N ASN A 132 -3.56 -14.94 5.52
CA ASN A 132 -2.41 -14.79 6.37
C ASN A 132 -2.67 -15.64 7.63
N LEU A 133 -2.12 -16.84 7.66
CA LEU A 133 -2.46 -17.89 8.62
C LEU A 133 -1.26 -18.22 9.50
N PHE A 134 -1.38 -17.99 10.80
CA PHE A 134 -0.36 -18.33 11.79
C PHE A 134 -0.71 -19.65 12.48
N THR A 135 0.21 -20.60 12.47
CA THR A 135 0.05 -21.86 13.23
C THR A 135 0.16 -21.59 14.74
N PRO A 136 -0.35 -22.51 15.59
CA PRO A 136 -0.24 -22.38 17.05
C PRO A 136 1.19 -22.07 17.50
N GLY A 137 1.32 -21.07 18.39
CA GLY A 137 2.62 -20.59 18.86
C GLY A 137 3.46 -19.85 17.81
N ASN A 138 2.86 -19.43 16.69
CA ASN A 138 3.51 -18.69 15.59
C ASN A 138 4.69 -19.43 14.95
N LYS A 139 4.73 -20.75 14.97
CA LYS A 139 5.85 -21.52 14.41
C LYS A 139 6.02 -21.31 12.90
N TRP A 140 4.88 -21.28 12.19
CA TRP A 140 4.79 -21.06 10.77
C TRP A 140 3.76 -19.99 10.46
N ASN A 141 3.96 -19.28 9.37
CA ASN A 141 2.98 -18.38 8.81
C ASN A 141 2.86 -18.65 7.30
N PHE A 142 1.64 -18.74 6.81
CA PHE A 142 1.30 -18.94 5.40
C PHE A 142 0.62 -17.69 4.90
N GLN A 143 1.19 -17.05 3.89
CA GLN A 143 0.64 -15.83 3.27
C GLN A 143 0.47 -16.06 1.79
N GLY A 144 -0.76 -15.92 1.31
CA GLY A 144 -1.02 -16.09 -0.09
C GLY A 144 -2.12 -15.17 -0.63
N ASN A 145 -2.09 -15.00 -1.93
CA ASN A 145 -3.17 -14.35 -2.65
C ASN A 145 -3.35 -14.97 -4.05
N LEU A 146 -4.62 -15.04 -4.45
CA LEU A 146 -5.05 -15.31 -5.80
C LEU A 146 -5.87 -14.12 -6.27
N VAL A 147 -5.55 -13.59 -7.44
CA VAL A 147 -6.31 -12.55 -8.13
C VAL A 147 -6.66 -12.99 -9.54
N VAL A 148 -7.92 -12.80 -9.92
CA VAL A 148 -8.39 -12.94 -11.30
C VAL A 148 -9.20 -11.68 -11.61
N ALA A 149 -8.79 -10.93 -12.62
CA ALA A 149 -9.45 -9.68 -12.93
C ALA A 149 -9.48 -9.37 -14.43
N LYS A 150 -10.58 -8.77 -14.89
CA LYS A 150 -10.57 -7.88 -16.04
C LYS A 150 -10.19 -6.51 -15.50
N SER A 151 -9.01 -6.03 -15.86
CA SER A 151 -8.41 -4.82 -15.27
C SER A 151 -8.44 -3.68 -16.27
N VAL A 152 -8.65 -2.47 -15.77
CA VAL A 152 -8.44 -1.22 -16.50
C VAL A 152 -7.43 -0.41 -15.72
N THR A 153 -6.24 -0.22 -16.27
CA THR A 153 -5.15 0.51 -15.62
C THR A 153 -4.89 1.82 -16.36
N PRO A 154 -4.94 2.97 -15.70
CA PRO A 154 -4.58 4.23 -16.35
C PRO A 154 -3.06 4.27 -16.59
N ASP A 155 -2.67 4.65 -17.81
CA ASP A 155 -1.27 4.83 -18.22
C ASP A 155 -0.95 6.32 -18.30
N HIS A 156 -0.22 6.82 -17.31
CA HIS A 156 0.24 8.22 -17.24
C HIS A 156 1.70 8.38 -17.64
N GLY A 157 2.35 7.33 -18.12
CA GLY A 157 3.76 7.31 -18.47
C GLY A 157 4.69 6.85 -17.36
N PHE A 158 5.99 6.96 -17.62
CA PHE A 158 7.08 6.52 -16.75
C PHE A 158 7.78 7.74 -16.15
N GLY A 159 7.93 7.78 -14.83
CA GLY A 159 8.62 8.85 -14.09
C GLY A 159 7.79 9.41 -12.94
N ILE A 160 8.37 10.43 -12.30
CA ILE A 160 7.83 11.10 -11.11
C ILE A 160 7.28 12.51 -11.45
N GLY A 161 7.12 12.86 -12.71
CA GLY A 161 6.67 14.20 -13.12
C GLY A 161 7.71 15.29 -12.87
N GLY A 162 8.99 14.97 -12.94
CA GLY A 162 10.09 15.92 -12.88
C GLY A 162 10.15 16.82 -14.12
N LYS A 163 11.02 17.82 -14.08
CA LYS A 163 11.23 18.68 -15.24
C LYS A 163 11.82 17.87 -16.39
N TYR A 164 11.06 17.81 -17.47
CA TYR A 164 11.55 17.27 -18.72
C TYR A 164 12.68 18.15 -19.27
N SER A 165 13.87 17.62 -19.40
CA SER A 165 15.00 18.30 -20.03
C SER A 165 15.27 17.68 -21.40
N GLY A 166 14.41 18.01 -22.37
CA GLY A 166 14.73 17.90 -23.80
C GLY A 166 14.95 16.49 -24.35
N GLY A 167 13.91 15.88 -24.85
CA GLY A 167 13.90 14.73 -25.76
C GLY A 167 12.77 14.88 -26.77
N SER A 168 12.80 14.09 -27.85
CA SER A 168 11.68 14.08 -28.79
C SER A 168 10.41 13.56 -28.07
N PRO A 169 9.24 14.17 -28.30
CA PRO A 169 7.96 13.61 -27.80
C PRO A 169 7.73 12.16 -28.22
N ALA A 170 8.34 11.72 -29.33
CA ALA A 170 8.26 10.34 -29.80
C ALA A 170 9.05 9.33 -28.95
N ASP A 171 10.01 9.80 -28.15
CA ASP A 171 10.86 8.96 -27.30
C ASP A 171 10.45 9.00 -25.82
N SER A 172 9.43 9.80 -25.46
CA SER A 172 9.08 10.00 -24.08
C SER A 172 8.07 8.94 -23.59
N VAL A 173 8.59 7.97 -22.87
CA VAL A 173 7.80 7.13 -21.96
C VAL A 173 7.41 7.94 -20.71
N LEU A 174 7.80 9.22 -20.66
CA LEU A 174 7.66 10.07 -19.48
C LEU A 174 6.21 10.29 -19.08
N ALA A 175 6.00 10.33 -17.79
CA ALA A 175 4.76 10.79 -17.21
C ALA A 175 4.50 12.24 -17.61
N ASP A 176 3.45 12.49 -18.38
CA ASP A 176 2.90 13.82 -18.59
C ASP A 176 1.82 14.04 -17.51
N PRO A 177 2.11 14.85 -16.47
CA PRO A 177 1.16 15.07 -15.40
C PRO A 177 -0.10 15.83 -15.85
N SER A 178 -0.10 16.45 -17.02
CA SER A 178 -1.28 17.10 -17.59
C SER A 178 -2.20 16.13 -18.34
N HIS A 179 -1.71 14.94 -18.69
CA HIS A 179 -2.45 13.96 -19.47
C HIS A 179 -3.40 13.14 -18.59
N LYS A 180 -4.63 12.93 -19.06
CA LYS A 180 -5.66 12.15 -18.33
C LYS A 180 -5.31 10.66 -18.18
N GLY A 181 -4.26 10.18 -18.80
CA GLY A 181 -3.86 8.79 -18.88
C GLY A 181 -4.64 8.01 -19.95
N TYR A 182 -3.96 7.09 -20.61
CA TYR A 182 -4.58 6.13 -21.53
C TYR A 182 -5.13 4.96 -20.72
N ALA A 183 -6.28 4.41 -21.10
CA ALA A 183 -6.81 3.21 -20.47
C ALA A 183 -6.11 1.98 -21.07
N LEU A 184 -5.43 1.20 -20.24
CA LEU A 184 -4.91 -0.12 -20.59
C LEU A 184 -5.85 -1.18 -20.05
N ASN A 185 -6.56 -1.85 -20.94
CA ASN A 185 -7.40 -3.00 -20.63
C ASN A 185 -6.54 -4.27 -20.62
N SER A 186 -6.80 -5.20 -19.73
CA SER A 186 -6.12 -6.50 -19.72
C SER A 186 -6.84 -7.50 -18.84
N PHE A 187 -6.64 -8.79 -19.09
CA PHE A 187 -6.86 -9.80 -18.08
C PHE A 187 -5.64 -9.93 -17.19
N TYR A 188 -5.86 -10.04 -15.88
CA TYR A 188 -4.84 -10.11 -14.87
C TYR A 188 -5.04 -11.34 -13.97
N TYR A 189 -4.03 -12.15 -13.91
CA TYR A 189 -3.96 -13.33 -13.05
C TYR A 189 -2.73 -13.21 -12.16
N ASN A 190 -2.92 -13.35 -10.86
CA ASN A 190 -1.83 -13.36 -9.90
C ASN A 190 -2.05 -14.49 -8.90
N VAL A 191 -1.07 -15.35 -8.76
CA VAL A 191 -0.99 -16.35 -7.70
C VAL A 191 0.32 -16.16 -6.98
N ARG A 192 0.24 -15.92 -5.69
CA ARG A 192 1.41 -15.72 -4.84
C ARG A 192 1.23 -16.48 -3.55
N GLU A 193 2.21 -17.31 -3.21
CA GLU A 193 2.20 -18.08 -1.98
C GLU A 193 3.57 -18.03 -1.31
N LYS A 194 3.58 -17.71 -0.02
CA LYS A 194 4.77 -17.61 0.82
C LYS A 194 4.60 -18.42 2.10
N VAL A 195 5.64 -19.15 2.46
CA VAL A 195 5.72 -19.90 3.71
C VAL A 195 6.83 -19.30 4.55
N TYR A 196 6.50 -18.84 5.74
CA TYR A 196 7.43 -18.26 6.69
C TYR A 196 7.62 -19.19 7.88
N LYS A 197 8.86 -19.29 8.35
CA LYS A 197 9.23 -19.93 9.61
C LYS A 197 9.63 -18.88 10.64
N ASN A 198 9.09 -18.98 11.84
CA ASN A 198 9.55 -18.19 12.97
C ASN A 198 10.94 -18.63 13.38
N VAL A 199 11.94 -17.76 13.29
CA VAL A 199 13.35 -18.08 13.58
C VAL A 199 13.86 -17.42 14.87
N ALA A 200 13.18 -16.35 15.32
CA ALA A 200 13.44 -15.67 16.57
C ALA A 200 12.16 -14.95 17.03
N LYS A 201 12.17 -14.37 18.23
CA LYS A 201 11.00 -13.64 18.74
C LYS A 201 10.53 -12.59 17.74
N ASN A 202 9.30 -12.76 17.23
CA ASN A 202 8.62 -11.89 16.27
C ASN A 202 9.30 -11.78 14.89
N LEU A 203 10.32 -12.60 14.62
CA LEU A 203 11.08 -12.60 13.37
C LEU A 203 10.79 -13.85 12.56
N PHE A 204 10.42 -13.65 11.30
CA PHE A 204 10.06 -14.70 10.36
C PHE A 204 10.94 -14.61 9.12
N ILE A 205 11.38 -15.75 8.60
CA ILE A 205 12.04 -15.86 7.30
C ILE A 205 11.16 -16.73 6.42
N GLY A 206 10.88 -16.26 5.21
CA GLY A 206 9.97 -16.91 4.28
C GLY A 206 10.55 -17.09 2.89
N ALA A 207 10.03 -18.09 2.21
CA ALA A 207 10.23 -18.31 0.79
C ALA A 207 8.88 -18.62 0.13
N GLY A 208 8.81 -18.39 -1.19
CA GLY A 208 7.57 -18.61 -1.92
C GLY A 208 7.72 -18.50 -3.42
N LEU A 209 6.58 -18.59 -4.10
CA LEU A 209 6.44 -18.46 -5.53
C LEU A 209 5.44 -17.33 -5.87
N SER A 210 5.66 -16.70 -7.00
CA SER A 210 4.77 -15.70 -7.58
C SER A 210 4.60 -16.02 -9.07
N PHE A 211 3.37 -16.14 -9.50
CA PHE A 211 2.97 -16.25 -10.91
C PHE A 211 2.09 -15.05 -11.21
N GLU A 212 2.53 -14.20 -12.12
CA GLU A 212 1.84 -12.97 -12.46
C GLU A 212 1.76 -12.85 -13.97
N ILE A 213 0.53 -12.91 -14.48
CA ILE A 213 0.24 -13.03 -15.91
C ILE A 213 -0.68 -11.89 -16.29
N ARG A 214 -0.36 -11.22 -17.38
CA ARG A 214 -1.30 -10.36 -18.09
C ARG A 214 -1.44 -10.79 -19.54
N SER A 215 -2.67 -10.80 -20.01
CA SER A 215 -3.02 -11.10 -21.39
C SER A 215 -4.03 -10.08 -21.93
N ASP A 216 -4.14 -10.06 -23.26
CA ASP A 216 -5.05 -9.17 -23.98
C ASP A 216 -4.89 -7.70 -23.53
N ILE A 217 -3.63 -7.26 -23.49
CA ILE A 217 -3.32 -5.86 -23.15
C ILE A 217 -3.67 -5.03 -24.38
N GLU A 218 -4.67 -4.17 -24.22
CA GLU A 218 -5.17 -3.28 -25.24
C GLU A 218 -5.17 -1.84 -24.76
N THR A 219 -4.76 -0.94 -25.63
CA THR A 219 -4.86 0.52 -25.38
C THR A 219 -6.20 1.03 -25.88
N GLY A 220 -6.91 1.74 -25.01
CA GLY A 220 -8.25 2.27 -25.31
C GLY A 220 -8.28 3.48 -26.26
N ASP A 221 -7.13 4.03 -26.62
CA ASP A 221 -7.01 5.16 -27.56
C ASP A 221 -5.77 4.96 -28.42
N THR A 222 -6.00 4.58 -29.68
CA THR A 222 -4.96 4.37 -30.69
C THR A 222 -4.77 5.58 -31.58
N GLY A 223 -4.86 6.79 -31.03
CA GLY A 223 -4.49 7.99 -31.77
C GLY A 223 -3.10 7.81 -32.42
N LYS A 224 -2.70 8.69 -33.32
CA LYS A 224 -1.46 8.60 -34.13
C LYS A 224 -0.15 8.50 -33.35
N ASN A 225 -0.18 8.57 -32.02
CA ASN A 225 0.99 8.54 -31.13
C ASN A 225 1.06 7.22 -30.39
N ALA A 226 2.25 6.61 -30.33
CA ALA A 226 2.50 5.45 -29.49
C ALA A 226 2.26 5.79 -28.01
N THR A 227 1.57 4.91 -27.29
CA THR A 227 1.35 5.08 -25.84
C THR A 227 2.66 4.88 -25.07
N PRO A 228 2.80 5.44 -23.86
CA PRO A 228 3.98 5.22 -23.02
C PRO A 228 4.30 3.74 -22.79
N SER A 229 3.27 2.89 -22.59
CA SER A 229 3.44 1.45 -22.47
C SER A 229 4.06 0.82 -23.71
N ALA A 230 3.55 1.16 -24.90
CA ALA A 230 4.08 0.63 -26.17
C ALA A 230 5.54 1.07 -26.42
N VAL A 231 5.88 2.33 -26.11
CA VAL A 231 7.25 2.83 -26.22
C VAL A 231 8.19 2.07 -25.27
N TYR A 232 7.77 1.87 -24.03
CA TYR A 232 8.55 1.14 -23.04
C TYR A 232 8.75 -0.33 -23.45
N ASP A 233 7.67 -1.02 -23.82
CA ASP A 233 7.72 -2.43 -24.17
C ASP A 233 8.59 -2.67 -25.41
N ASN A 234 8.50 -1.80 -26.42
CA ASN A 234 9.40 -1.85 -27.59
C ASN A 234 10.88 -1.63 -27.18
N ARG A 235 11.16 -0.62 -26.34
CA ARG A 235 12.53 -0.31 -25.89
C ARG A 235 13.16 -1.47 -25.13
N TYR A 236 12.39 -2.11 -24.25
CA TYR A 236 12.89 -3.20 -23.41
C TYR A 236 12.61 -4.59 -24.01
N GLY A 237 11.99 -4.68 -25.20
CA GLY A 237 11.72 -5.92 -25.91
C GLY A 237 10.73 -6.83 -25.18
N PHE A 238 9.65 -6.27 -24.67
CA PHE A 238 8.47 -7.01 -24.17
C PHE A 238 7.41 -7.11 -25.27
N PRO A 239 6.61 -8.19 -25.29
CA PRO A 239 5.36 -8.23 -26.05
C PRO A 239 4.40 -7.14 -25.56
N GLN A 240 3.62 -6.54 -26.48
CA GLN A 240 2.70 -5.46 -26.12
C GLN A 240 1.34 -5.96 -25.62
N ASP A 241 0.98 -7.18 -25.99
CA ASP A 241 -0.33 -7.81 -25.75
C ASP A 241 -0.35 -8.74 -24.54
N HIS A 242 0.80 -9.19 -24.08
CA HIS A 242 0.88 -10.10 -22.93
C HIS A 242 2.27 -10.09 -22.26
N TYR A 243 2.34 -10.57 -21.03
CA TYR A 243 3.59 -10.92 -20.37
C TYR A 243 3.38 -11.87 -19.20
N PHE A 244 4.47 -12.52 -18.81
CA PHE A 244 4.59 -13.36 -17.63
C PHE A 244 5.67 -12.79 -16.72
N ALA A 245 5.39 -12.69 -15.42
CA ALA A 245 6.37 -12.26 -14.43
C ALA A 245 6.38 -13.27 -13.27
N ASP A 246 7.00 -14.43 -13.54
CA ASP A 246 7.00 -15.58 -12.67
C ASP A 246 8.33 -15.69 -11.93
N GLY A 247 8.28 -15.88 -10.62
CA GLY A 247 9.49 -15.80 -9.82
C GLY A 247 9.41 -16.43 -8.44
N PHE A 248 10.60 -16.50 -7.84
CA PHE A 248 10.78 -16.88 -6.45
C PHE A 248 10.67 -15.65 -5.56
N LEU A 249 10.15 -15.88 -4.36
CA LEU A 249 10.03 -14.88 -3.31
C LEU A 249 10.87 -15.30 -2.11
N PHE A 250 11.61 -14.36 -1.54
CA PHE A 250 12.32 -14.51 -0.28
C PHE A 250 12.02 -13.29 0.59
N ASN A 251 11.60 -13.52 1.82
CA ASN A 251 11.18 -12.42 2.69
C ASN A 251 11.75 -12.58 4.10
N VAL A 252 12.01 -11.45 4.74
CA VAL A 252 12.26 -11.34 6.18
C VAL A 252 11.21 -10.41 6.76
N GLU A 253 10.43 -10.90 7.73
CA GLU A 253 9.31 -10.17 8.32
C GLU A 253 9.47 -10.07 9.84
N TYR A 254 9.27 -8.87 10.42
CA TYR A 254 9.25 -8.63 11.87
C TYR A 254 7.92 -8.00 12.29
N ILE A 255 7.20 -8.65 13.22
CA ILE A 255 5.84 -8.27 13.60
C ILE A 255 5.72 -8.08 15.10
N THR A 256 5.44 -6.85 15.52
CA THR A 256 5.05 -6.54 16.91
C THR A 256 3.77 -5.71 16.99
N ARG A 257 3.15 -5.39 15.84
CA ARG A 257 1.87 -4.67 15.82
C ARG A 257 0.78 -5.48 16.51
N ASP A 258 -0.04 -4.81 17.30
CA ASP A 258 -1.06 -5.42 18.15
C ASP A 258 -2.31 -5.90 17.39
N ASN A 259 -2.55 -5.37 16.18
CA ASN A 259 -3.69 -5.75 15.33
C ASN A 259 -3.37 -5.45 13.86
N PRO A 260 -3.72 -6.32 12.90
CA PRO A 260 -3.47 -6.08 11.48
C PRO A 260 -4.43 -5.08 10.82
N ASN A 261 -5.67 -4.93 11.35
CA ASN A 261 -6.71 -4.10 10.73
C ASN A 261 -6.66 -2.65 11.17
N ARG A 262 -6.43 -2.42 12.47
CA ARG A 262 -6.31 -1.09 13.09
C ARG A 262 -5.30 -1.17 14.23
N PRO A 263 -4.01 -1.09 13.92
CA PRO A 263 -2.98 -1.14 14.95
C PRO A 263 -2.94 0.16 15.75
N TYR A 264 -2.73 0.02 17.06
CA TYR A 264 -2.54 1.14 17.97
C TYR A 264 -1.07 1.32 18.33
N LYS A 265 -0.31 0.23 18.36
CA LYS A 265 1.11 0.23 18.71
C LYS A 265 1.87 -0.91 18.04
N GLY A 266 3.20 -0.76 18.00
CA GLY A 266 4.10 -1.79 17.51
C GLY A 266 4.72 -1.46 16.17
N VAL A 267 5.32 -2.46 15.56
CA VAL A 267 6.04 -2.38 14.29
C VAL A 267 5.59 -3.52 13.39
N PHE A 268 5.53 -3.25 12.11
CA PHE A 268 5.55 -4.21 11.04
C PHE A 268 6.70 -3.85 10.11
N PHE A 269 7.53 -4.81 9.77
CA PHE A 269 8.64 -4.63 8.84
C PHE A 269 8.75 -5.87 7.97
N ASP A 270 8.74 -5.71 6.66
CA ASP A 270 8.96 -6.76 5.67
C ASP A 270 9.98 -6.28 4.64
N VAL A 271 10.98 -7.11 4.36
CA VAL A 271 11.89 -6.96 3.23
C VAL A 271 11.75 -8.18 2.36
N GLY A 272 11.40 -7.97 1.11
CA GLY A 272 11.21 -9.01 0.11
C GLY A 272 12.20 -8.90 -1.04
N LEU A 273 12.63 -10.05 -1.53
CA LEU A 273 13.34 -10.22 -2.80
C LEU A 273 12.48 -11.06 -3.72
N ARG A 274 12.17 -10.56 -4.90
CA ARG A 274 11.53 -11.30 -5.99
C ARG A 274 12.54 -11.51 -7.12
N LEU A 275 12.70 -12.75 -7.55
CA LEU A 275 13.58 -13.14 -8.65
C LEU A 275 12.75 -13.79 -9.74
N ASN A 276 12.37 -13.01 -10.75
CA ASN A 276 11.70 -13.54 -11.94
C ASN A 276 12.71 -14.24 -12.83
N GLN A 277 12.32 -15.42 -13.35
CA GLN A 277 13.23 -16.27 -14.10
C GLN A 277 12.56 -16.85 -15.35
N THR A 278 13.22 -16.72 -16.50
CA THR A 278 12.68 -17.21 -17.78
C THR A 278 12.48 -18.72 -17.82
N TRP A 279 13.31 -19.48 -17.10
CA TRP A 279 13.22 -20.94 -17.05
C TRP A 279 12.00 -21.47 -16.26
N ILE A 280 11.30 -20.61 -15.48
CA ILE A 280 10.02 -20.97 -14.83
C ILE A 280 8.82 -20.30 -15.49
N GLY A 281 9.01 -19.61 -16.63
CA GLY A 281 7.91 -19.03 -17.41
C GLY A 281 7.94 -17.50 -17.55
N SER A 282 8.76 -16.78 -16.80
CA SER A 282 8.81 -15.32 -16.91
C SER A 282 9.27 -14.87 -18.30
N THR A 283 8.66 -13.80 -18.83
CA THR A 283 9.06 -13.21 -20.11
C THR A 283 10.51 -12.76 -20.10
N LYS A 284 10.98 -12.21 -18.96
CA LYS A 284 12.39 -11.79 -18.76
C LYS A 284 12.84 -12.06 -17.35
N ASN A 285 14.17 -12.18 -17.19
CA ASN A 285 14.79 -12.23 -15.86
C ASN A 285 14.78 -10.85 -15.23
N SER A 286 14.42 -10.79 -13.94
CA SER A 286 14.52 -9.57 -13.15
C SER A 286 14.69 -9.86 -11.66
N GLY A 287 15.36 -8.95 -10.97
CA GLY A 287 15.48 -8.94 -9.51
C GLY A 287 14.84 -7.68 -8.95
N GLN A 288 13.96 -7.81 -7.99
CA GLN A 288 13.25 -6.70 -7.36
C GLN A 288 13.29 -6.84 -5.84
N VAL A 289 13.69 -5.77 -5.16
CA VAL A 289 13.62 -5.67 -3.69
C VAL A 289 12.43 -4.81 -3.31
N THR A 290 11.65 -5.28 -2.34
CA THR A 290 10.55 -4.53 -1.73
C THR A 290 10.80 -4.30 -0.26
N THR A 291 10.37 -3.15 0.26
CA THR A 291 10.43 -2.80 1.68
C THR A 291 9.07 -2.30 2.13
N ASP A 292 8.62 -2.75 3.30
CA ASP A 292 7.39 -2.27 3.94
C ASP A 292 7.67 -2.08 5.43
N PHE A 293 7.80 -0.84 5.85
CA PHE A 293 8.03 -0.48 7.24
C PHE A 293 6.85 0.33 7.77
N ARG A 294 6.24 -0.14 8.88
CA ARG A 294 5.12 0.51 9.53
C ARG A 294 5.38 0.62 11.02
N LYS A 295 5.17 1.81 11.58
CA LYS A 295 5.33 2.08 13.01
C LYS A 295 4.12 2.80 13.55
N TYR A 296 3.66 2.36 14.71
CA TYR A 296 2.46 2.88 15.37
C TYR A 296 2.77 3.29 16.79
N PHE A 297 2.35 4.49 17.15
CA PHE A 297 2.50 5.07 18.48
C PHE A 297 1.13 5.46 19.03
N SER A 298 0.65 4.76 20.06
CA SER A 298 -0.50 5.21 20.83
C SER A 298 -0.07 6.44 21.65
N LEU A 299 -0.72 7.55 21.41
CA LEU A 299 -0.37 8.85 22.04
C LEU A 299 -1.03 9.05 23.42
N SER A 300 -1.99 8.19 23.78
CA SER A 300 -2.73 8.32 25.03
C SER A 300 -3.02 6.95 25.64
N SER A 301 -2.69 6.78 26.90
CA SER A 301 -3.06 5.55 27.65
C SER A 301 -4.56 5.48 27.95
N ALA A 302 -5.23 6.64 28.11
CA ALA A 302 -6.67 6.72 28.34
C ALA A 302 -7.47 6.47 27.03
N SER A 303 -6.91 6.85 25.87
CA SER A 303 -7.51 6.62 24.55
C SER A 303 -6.46 6.07 23.60
N PRO A 304 -6.17 4.76 23.68
CA PRO A 304 -5.12 4.13 22.86
C PRO A 304 -5.44 4.16 21.36
N GLU A 305 -6.65 4.50 20.97
CA GLU A 305 -7.11 4.75 19.60
C GLU A 305 -6.54 6.04 19.00
N THR A 306 -6.00 6.95 19.84
CA THR A 306 -5.26 8.12 19.36
C THR A 306 -3.85 7.68 18.99
N VAL A 307 -3.60 7.58 17.68
CA VAL A 307 -2.41 6.93 17.12
C VAL A 307 -1.72 7.85 16.14
N LEU A 308 -0.42 8.01 16.30
CA LEU A 308 0.47 8.51 15.25
C LEU A 308 1.07 7.28 14.54
N ALA A 309 0.83 7.18 13.24
CA ALA A 309 1.27 6.08 12.42
C ALA A 309 2.20 6.56 11.31
N PHE A 310 3.23 5.76 11.01
CA PHE A 310 4.16 6.00 9.91
C PHE A 310 4.24 4.75 9.04
N TRP A 311 4.27 4.97 7.74
CA TRP A 311 4.46 3.95 6.73
C TRP A 311 5.52 4.40 5.73
N ASN A 312 6.46 3.53 5.42
CA ASN A 312 7.37 3.67 4.30
C ASN A 312 7.31 2.39 3.49
N TRP A 313 6.90 2.51 2.25
CA TRP A 313 6.89 1.42 1.29
C TRP A 313 7.82 1.74 0.13
N GLY A 314 8.61 0.77 -0.29
CA GLY A 314 9.51 0.94 -1.41
C GLY A 314 9.60 -0.32 -2.28
N SER A 315 9.89 -0.12 -3.56
CA SER A 315 10.12 -1.20 -4.50
C SER A 315 11.19 -0.78 -5.52
N TYR A 316 12.18 -1.65 -5.71
CA TYR A 316 13.40 -1.30 -6.41
C TYR A 316 13.82 -2.46 -7.32
N LEU A 317 13.86 -2.20 -8.62
CA LEU A 317 14.50 -3.10 -9.58
C LEU A 317 16.02 -3.05 -9.36
N ILE A 318 16.63 -4.18 -9.08
CA ILE A 318 18.08 -4.32 -8.82
C ILE A 318 18.82 -5.00 -9.96
N GLY A 319 18.09 -5.55 -10.95
CA GLY A 319 18.69 -6.16 -12.14
C GLY A 319 17.64 -6.67 -13.11
N GLY A 320 18.00 -6.77 -14.37
CA GLY A 320 17.09 -7.18 -15.45
C GLY A 320 16.07 -6.11 -15.83
N SER A 321 14.91 -6.53 -16.32
CA SER A 321 13.82 -5.64 -16.76
C SER A 321 12.46 -6.18 -16.29
N LEU A 322 11.56 -5.28 -15.89
CA LEU A 322 10.17 -5.59 -15.56
C LEU A 322 9.25 -5.20 -16.71
N PRO A 323 8.14 -5.90 -16.95
CA PRO A 323 7.08 -5.43 -17.83
C PRO A 323 6.51 -4.09 -17.36
N TYR A 324 6.03 -3.27 -18.27
CA TYR A 324 5.57 -1.90 -17.97
C TYR A 324 4.53 -1.84 -16.83
N LEU A 325 3.55 -2.74 -16.83
CA LEU A 325 2.50 -2.78 -15.81
C LEU A 325 2.95 -3.38 -14.47
N GLU A 326 4.17 -3.95 -14.39
CA GLU A 326 4.78 -4.46 -13.16
C GLU A 326 5.79 -3.49 -12.54
N LEU A 327 6.02 -2.34 -13.17
CA LEU A 327 6.89 -1.32 -12.63
C LEU A 327 6.41 -0.84 -11.25
N PRO A 328 7.33 -0.62 -10.31
CA PRO A 328 7.05 0.08 -9.06
C PRO A 328 6.37 1.43 -9.28
N GLY A 329 5.42 1.78 -8.43
CA GLY A 329 4.71 3.05 -8.59
C GLY A 329 3.60 3.27 -7.55
N THR A 330 2.86 4.34 -7.72
CA THR A 330 1.70 4.69 -6.89
C THR A 330 0.72 3.52 -6.78
N ALA A 331 0.33 3.16 -5.57
CA ALA A 331 -0.60 2.07 -5.27
C ALA A 331 -0.17 0.71 -5.84
N ARG A 332 1.15 0.43 -5.88
CA ARG A 332 1.72 -0.88 -6.26
C ARG A 332 2.21 -1.68 -5.05
N ASP A 333 1.92 -1.22 -3.84
CA ASP A 333 2.01 -2.01 -2.62
C ASP A 333 1.04 -3.19 -2.65
N GLY A 334 1.25 -4.19 -1.80
CA GLY A 334 0.42 -5.41 -1.78
C GLY A 334 -1.07 -5.20 -1.47
N THR A 335 -1.45 -3.98 -1.04
CA THR A 335 -2.84 -3.60 -0.72
C THR A 335 -3.43 -2.56 -1.67
N PHE A 336 -2.66 -2.06 -2.61
CA PHE A 336 -3.03 -1.01 -3.57
C PHE A 336 -3.48 0.30 -2.90
N ARG A 337 -2.79 0.74 -1.83
CA ARG A 337 -3.20 1.87 -0.99
C ARG A 337 -2.16 2.97 -0.82
N SER A 338 -0.91 2.74 -1.22
CA SER A 338 0.15 3.76 -1.15
C SER A 338 -0.17 4.94 -2.07
N GLY A 339 0.24 6.14 -1.68
CA GLY A 339 0.09 7.34 -2.48
C GLY A 339 -1.34 7.89 -2.59
N ARG A 340 -2.10 7.90 -1.48
CA ARG A 340 -3.42 8.53 -1.43
C ARG A 340 -3.37 9.95 -1.98
N GLY A 341 -4.34 10.31 -2.82
CA GLY A 341 -4.40 11.58 -3.55
C GLY A 341 -4.19 11.40 -5.05
N TYR A 342 -3.68 10.25 -5.48
CA TYR A 342 -3.39 9.95 -6.89
C TYR A 342 -4.11 8.68 -7.35
N THR A 343 -4.27 8.54 -8.67
CA THR A 343 -4.71 7.27 -9.25
C THR A 343 -3.59 6.23 -9.18
N SER A 344 -3.96 4.95 -9.20
CA SER A 344 -2.97 3.86 -9.24
C SER A 344 -2.06 4.02 -10.45
N GLN A 345 -0.76 3.79 -10.24
CA GLN A 345 0.29 3.92 -11.25
C GLN A 345 0.39 5.33 -11.89
N TYR A 346 -0.07 6.36 -11.22
CA TYR A 346 0.08 7.74 -11.67
C TYR A 346 1.55 8.11 -11.83
N PHE A 347 2.37 7.76 -10.85
CA PHE A 347 3.81 7.77 -10.94
C PHE A 347 4.32 6.34 -10.95
N LYS A 348 5.31 6.06 -11.77
CA LYS A 348 6.00 4.77 -11.83
C LYS A 348 7.46 4.94 -12.24
N GLY A 349 8.29 4.01 -11.82
CA GLY A 349 9.70 3.97 -12.16
C GLY A 349 10.26 2.56 -11.94
N THR A 350 11.52 2.34 -12.23
CA THR A 350 12.21 1.11 -11.83
C THR A 350 12.56 1.10 -10.34
N GLN A 351 12.54 2.29 -9.72
CA GLN A 351 12.70 2.50 -8.27
C GLN A 351 11.62 3.47 -7.81
N PHE A 352 10.91 3.12 -6.75
CA PHE A 352 9.83 3.92 -6.22
C PHE A 352 9.76 3.79 -4.70
N ASN A 353 9.44 4.89 -4.01
CA ASN A 353 9.21 4.93 -2.58
C ASN A 353 8.05 5.87 -2.24
N ASP A 354 7.21 5.44 -1.32
CA ASP A 354 6.15 6.23 -0.72
C ASP A 354 6.35 6.26 0.79
N THR A 355 6.30 7.45 1.38
CA THR A 355 6.38 7.65 2.83
C THR A 355 5.15 8.39 3.28
N GLU A 356 4.40 7.82 4.21
CA GLU A 356 3.15 8.36 4.71
C GLU A 356 3.18 8.49 6.23
N ALA A 357 2.59 9.57 6.73
CA ALA A 357 2.30 9.80 8.16
C ALA A 357 0.81 10.06 8.35
N GLU A 358 0.24 9.50 9.42
CA GLU A 358 -1.18 9.57 9.69
C GLU A 358 -1.45 9.76 11.19
N LEU A 359 -2.28 10.74 11.54
CA LEU A 359 -2.81 10.93 12.88
C LEU A 359 -4.26 10.48 12.93
N ARG A 360 -4.54 9.45 13.72
CA ARG A 360 -5.87 8.88 13.98
C ARG A 360 -6.36 9.33 15.35
N PHE A 361 -7.61 9.73 15.45
CA PHE A 361 -8.18 10.17 16.73
C PHE A 361 -9.68 9.88 16.79
N PRO A 362 -10.21 9.52 17.98
CA PRO A 362 -11.64 9.34 18.16
C PRO A 362 -12.36 10.70 18.14
N ILE A 363 -13.49 10.77 17.43
CA ILE A 363 -14.40 11.92 17.45
C ILE A 363 -15.46 11.71 18.53
N LEU A 364 -16.06 10.52 18.60
CA LEU A 364 -17.02 10.19 19.62
C LEU A 364 -16.40 9.44 20.80
N ALA A 365 -16.88 9.69 22.00
CA ALA A 365 -16.40 9.04 23.21
C ALA A 365 -16.53 7.50 23.18
N ASN A 366 -17.61 6.98 22.55
CA ASN A 366 -17.85 5.56 22.36
C ASN A 366 -17.04 4.92 21.22
N LYS A 367 -16.14 5.69 20.57
CA LYS A 367 -15.23 5.27 19.49
C LYS A 367 -15.93 4.80 18.21
N PHE A 368 -17.24 4.96 18.06
CA PHE A 368 -17.96 4.60 16.85
C PHE A 368 -17.49 5.40 15.65
N LEU A 369 -17.28 6.72 15.84
CA LEU A 369 -16.74 7.61 14.82
C LEU A 369 -15.35 8.12 15.25
N SER A 370 -14.39 8.00 14.34
CA SER A 370 -13.04 8.51 14.48
C SER A 370 -12.66 9.32 13.24
N GLY A 371 -11.67 10.20 13.39
CA GLY A 371 -11.09 10.99 12.32
C GLY A 371 -9.66 10.56 12.02
N VAL A 372 -9.19 10.95 10.84
CA VAL A 372 -7.81 10.82 10.41
C VAL A 372 -7.39 12.05 9.62
N VAL A 373 -6.13 12.46 9.78
CA VAL A 373 -5.44 13.38 8.88
C VAL A 373 -4.13 12.73 8.48
N PHE A 374 -3.72 12.91 7.22
CA PHE A 374 -2.54 12.23 6.68
C PHE A 374 -1.82 13.06 5.63
N GLY A 375 -0.55 12.73 5.43
CA GLY A 375 0.25 13.22 4.32
C GLY A 375 1.23 12.16 3.85
N ASN A 376 1.46 12.12 2.54
CA ASN A 376 2.44 11.23 1.92
C ASN A 376 3.38 11.99 0.98
N LEU A 377 4.54 11.40 0.74
CA LEU A 377 5.55 11.86 -0.18
C LEU A 377 5.98 10.69 -1.04
N GLN A 378 5.72 10.78 -2.34
CA GLN A 378 6.13 9.80 -3.33
C GLN A 378 7.40 10.27 -4.04
N THR A 379 8.30 9.35 -4.34
CA THR A 379 9.50 9.60 -5.11
C THR A 379 9.84 8.39 -5.97
N GLY A 380 10.42 8.63 -7.11
CA GLY A 380 10.82 7.57 -8.04
C GLY A 380 11.92 8.08 -8.99
N ASN A 381 12.39 7.19 -9.84
CA ASN A 381 13.30 7.54 -10.91
C ASN A 381 12.56 7.59 -12.25
N ASP A 382 13.20 8.21 -13.24
CA ASP A 382 12.82 8.13 -14.65
C ASP A 382 14.01 7.65 -15.49
N ASP A 383 13.82 7.57 -16.80
CA ASP A 383 14.85 7.21 -17.78
C ASP A 383 15.52 8.44 -18.43
N HIS A 384 15.25 9.65 -17.93
CA HIS A 384 15.82 10.92 -18.38
C HIS A 384 16.75 11.58 -17.34
N GLY A 385 17.20 10.82 -16.35
CA GLY A 385 18.22 11.26 -15.40
C GLY A 385 17.69 11.65 -14.02
N THR A 386 16.38 11.65 -13.77
CA THR A 386 15.84 11.80 -12.42
C THR A 386 16.14 10.54 -11.62
N ARG A 387 16.80 10.70 -10.49
CA ARG A 387 17.08 9.61 -9.55
C ARG A 387 16.05 9.62 -8.42
N ILE A 388 15.85 8.44 -7.84
CA ILE A 388 15.03 8.34 -6.61
C ILE A 388 15.54 9.31 -5.53
N PHE A 389 14.62 9.91 -4.78
CA PHE A 389 14.86 10.94 -3.74
C PHE A 389 15.34 12.31 -4.26
N GLN A 390 15.28 12.57 -5.56
CA GLN A 390 15.54 13.91 -6.12
C GLN A 390 14.26 14.74 -6.23
N VAL A 391 13.16 14.11 -6.62
CA VAL A 391 11.85 14.76 -6.78
C VAL A 391 10.86 14.07 -5.87
N PHE A 392 10.05 14.86 -5.17
CA PHE A 392 9.00 14.38 -4.27
C PHE A 392 7.66 14.94 -4.69
N GLN A 393 6.65 14.07 -4.75
CA GLN A 393 5.27 14.43 -5.05
C GLN A 393 4.41 14.25 -3.80
N PRO A 394 3.95 15.34 -3.20
CA PRO A 394 3.14 15.28 -1.99
C PRO A 394 1.69 14.91 -2.30
N GLY A 395 1.11 14.12 -1.39
CA GLY A 395 -0.32 13.91 -1.25
C GLY A 395 -0.74 14.17 0.19
N TYR A 396 -1.95 14.65 0.41
CA TYR A 396 -2.46 14.90 1.76
C TYR A 396 -3.97 14.83 1.79
N GLY A 397 -4.52 14.64 2.97
CA GLY A 397 -5.95 14.56 3.12
C GLY A 397 -6.41 14.29 4.54
N GLY A 398 -7.69 14.02 4.66
CA GLY A 398 -8.33 13.63 5.89
C GLY A 398 -9.51 12.72 5.65
N GLY A 399 -10.01 12.11 6.71
CA GLY A 399 -11.09 11.17 6.55
C GLY A 399 -11.79 10.79 7.85
N LEU A 400 -12.82 9.99 7.68
CA LEU A 400 -13.64 9.44 8.75
C LEU A 400 -13.49 7.92 8.83
N ARG A 401 -13.64 7.41 10.03
CA ARG A 401 -13.64 5.98 10.35
C ARG A 401 -14.89 5.64 11.13
N VAL A 402 -15.70 4.75 10.58
CA VAL A 402 -16.84 4.17 11.29
C VAL A 402 -16.48 2.79 11.76
N LEU A 403 -16.54 2.52 13.06
CA LEU A 403 -16.20 1.22 13.63
C LEU A 403 -17.26 0.19 13.23
N PHE A 404 -16.89 -0.69 12.31
CA PHE A 404 -17.77 -1.70 11.77
C PHE A 404 -17.85 -2.94 12.68
N ASN A 405 -16.69 -3.37 13.21
CA ASN A 405 -16.60 -4.50 14.14
C ASN A 405 -15.50 -4.24 15.18
N LYS A 406 -15.91 -4.06 16.44
CA LYS A 406 -15.01 -3.77 17.56
C LYS A 406 -14.10 -4.94 17.94
N ALA A 407 -14.54 -6.18 17.76
CA ALA A 407 -13.76 -7.36 18.11
C ALA A 407 -12.53 -7.54 17.18
N THR A 408 -12.69 -7.27 15.91
CA THR A 408 -11.63 -7.36 14.91
C THR A 408 -10.96 -6.01 14.63
N ARG A 409 -11.49 -4.90 15.19
CA ARG A 409 -11.12 -3.51 14.91
C ARG A 409 -11.26 -3.16 13.43
N THR A 410 -12.28 -3.71 12.77
CA THR A 410 -12.57 -3.40 11.38
C THR A 410 -13.30 -2.07 11.28
N ASN A 411 -12.81 -1.16 10.46
CA ASN A 411 -13.42 0.13 10.17
C ASN A 411 -13.89 0.20 8.72
N LEU A 412 -14.96 0.96 8.50
CA LEU A 412 -15.22 1.57 7.21
C LEU A 412 -14.47 2.91 7.17
N ALA A 413 -13.55 3.04 6.23
CA ALA A 413 -12.69 4.21 6.05
C ALA A 413 -13.16 5.01 4.85
N LEU A 414 -13.42 6.31 5.06
CA LEU A 414 -13.76 7.26 4.00
C LEU A 414 -12.77 8.41 4.07
N ASP A 415 -11.85 8.48 3.10
CA ASP A 415 -10.84 9.52 2.98
C ASP A 415 -11.15 10.42 1.79
N TYR A 416 -10.83 11.70 1.91
CA TYR A 416 -10.71 12.62 0.79
C TYR A 416 -9.27 13.12 0.74
N ALA A 417 -8.65 12.98 -0.41
CA ALA A 417 -7.24 13.27 -0.59
C ALA A 417 -6.99 14.16 -1.80
N PHE A 418 -5.92 14.93 -1.71
CA PHE A 418 -5.41 15.83 -2.74
C PHE A 418 -3.98 15.41 -3.09
N GLY A 419 -3.67 15.48 -4.39
CA GLY A 419 -2.33 15.31 -4.95
C GLY A 419 -1.96 16.51 -5.81
N GLN A 420 -0.78 16.47 -6.42
CA GLN A 420 -0.33 17.44 -7.42
C GLN A 420 -1.10 17.25 -8.74
N PHE A 421 -0.94 18.19 -9.67
CA PHE A 421 -1.46 18.14 -11.04
C PHE A 421 -2.99 17.95 -11.10
N GLY A 422 -3.72 18.54 -10.14
CA GLY A 422 -5.17 18.47 -10.09
C GLY A 422 -5.73 17.13 -9.60
N ASN A 423 -4.87 16.19 -9.16
CA ASN A 423 -5.32 14.93 -8.59
C ASN A 423 -6.03 15.15 -7.26
N LYS A 424 -7.19 14.54 -7.12
CA LYS A 424 -7.99 14.51 -5.89
C LYS A 424 -9.05 13.42 -5.98
N GLY A 425 -9.54 12.95 -4.85
CA GLY A 425 -10.63 12.00 -4.85
C GLY A 425 -10.99 11.40 -3.51
N PHE A 426 -12.11 10.70 -3.53
CA PHE A 426 -12.56 9.88 -2.41
C PHE A 426 -11.92 8.49 -2.47
N PHE A 427 -11.57 7.97 -1.30
CA PHE A 427 -11.06 6.63 -1.08
C PHE A 427 -11.89 5.95 0.00
N LEU A 428 -12.78 5.07 -0.40
CA LEU A 428 -13.62 4.29 0.50
C LEU A 428 -13.08 2.87 0.59
N ASN A 429 -12.76 2.42 1.79
CA ASN A 429 -12.16 1.11 2.03
C ASN A 429 -12.64 0.50 3.35
N LEU A 430 -12.39 -0.81 3.52
CA LEU A 430 -12.44 -1.47 4.83
C LEU A 430 -11.04 -1.49 5.45
N ASN A 431 -10.96 -1.27 6.75
CA ASN A 431 -9.76 -1.14 7.57
C ASN A 431 -8.97 0.15 7.33
N GLU A 432 -7.91 0.33 8.11
CA GLU A 432 -6.97 1.43 7.91
C GLU A 432 -6.14 1.20 6.65
N THR A 433 -5.51 2.26 6.15
CA THR A 433 -4.65 2.20 4.97
C THR A 433 -3.44 1.30 5.22
N PHE A 434 -2.86 1.41 6.42
CA PHE A 434 -1.70 0.61 6.84
C PHE A 434 -1.68 0.34 8.35
#